data_890526390a844db11c0e6cb08d49f2d0
#
_entry.id   890526390a844db11c0e6cb08d49f2d0
#
_cell.length_a   1.000
_cell.length_b   1.000
_cell.length_c   1.000
_cell.angle_alpha   90.00
_cell.angle_beta   90.00
_cell.angle_gamma   90.00
#
_symmetry.space_group_name_H-M   'P 1'
#
loop_
_entity.id
_entity.type
_entity.pdbx_description
1 polymer ?
#
loop_
_entity_poly.entity_id
_entity_poly.type
_entity_poly.pdbx_seq_one_letter_code
_entity_poly.pdbx_strand_id
1 'polypeptide(L)'
;MEIDKSVLLGHLELLQGIGGSSRSDYDLTNKVIITKEGLINSFQGAFVTFVEQVFDFEGVFDLPTFVSIVKSIKSDMITIDDNEDKEEIILSALRTKVGLKKIEVPELNEIIQSVEVDSSSRKKLPDDFILALNLCSSCASKGNSNLTNILVSKDKMVGSDNDKMGIYDIKMSIKKSWLIENELAGKIIKLSPVDYVEEKGKIVFFRSDSIYSICILSEAEYPDLTKIMEKKTSIEVPIPSELKEGIDVSFGLFTSIREQEKLMKISLLKNRVILRTESDLGWMDKTVRIKYSGKEFSFWVNTSLFKEMMEKVSVLHLSEEGILKFNSDNFTCILPIDLKA
;
A
#
# COMPACT_ATOMS: atom_id res chain seq x y z
N MET A 1 34.06 -2.31 -14.73
CA MET A 1 33.85 -3.09 -13.47
C MET A 1 33.21 -4.43 -13.74
N GLU A 2 33.40 -5.41 -12.86
CA GLU A 2 32.72 -6.72 -12.94
C GLU A 2 31.76 -6.86 -11.77
N ILE A 3 30.54 -7.33 -12.02
CA ILE A 3 29.46 -7.38 -11.02
C ILE A 3 28.69 -8.71 -11.12
N ASP A 4 28.27 -9.24 -9.95
CA ASP A 4 27.37 -10.39 -9.89
C ASP A 4 25.98 -9.98 -10.41
N LYS A 5 25.48 -10.72 -11.43
CA LYS A 5 24.20 -10.49 -12.06
C LYS A 5 23.04 -10.57 -11.06
N SER A 6 23.06 -11.53 -10.15
CA SER A 6 21.95 -11.76 -9.22
C SER A 6 21.82 -10.61 -8.23
N VAL A 7 22.94 -10.04 -7.79
CA VAL A 7 22.98 -8.87 -6.91
C VAL A 7 22.44 -7.63 -7.64
N LEU A 8 23.01 -7.33 -8.81
CA LEU A 8 22.57 -6.18 -9.62
C LEU A 8 21.07 -6.29 -9.98
N LEU A 9 20.65 -7.45 -10.47
CA LEU A 9 19.25 -7.67 -10.84
C LEU A 9 18.31 -7.53 -9.64
N GLY A 10 18.67 -8.08 -8.49
CA GLY A 10 17.88 -7.97 -7.25
C GLY A 10 17.69 -6.51 -6.82
N HIS A 11 18.73 -5.69 -6.92
CA HIS A 11 18.66 -4.25 -6.61
C HIS A 11 17.78 -3.49 -7.64
N LEU A 12 17.97 -3.73 -8.93
CA LEU A 12 17.18 -3.09 -9.99
C LEU A 12 15.69 -3.51 -9.92
N GLU A 13 15.38 -4.78 -9.66
CA GLU A 13 13.99 -5.26 -9.51
C GLU A 13 13.32 -4.67 -8.25
N LEU A 14 14.06 -4.51 -7.16
CA LEU A 14 13.56 -3.81 -5.97
C LEU A 14 13.18 -2.37 -6.29
N LEU A 15 14.08 -1.61 -6.94
CA LEU A 15 13.82 -0.23 -7.34
C LEU A 15 12.64 -0.14 -8.30
N GLN A 16 12.55 -1.02 -9.30
CA GLN A 16 11.43 -1.08 -10.24
C GLN A 16 10.11 -1.41 -9.52
N GLY A 17 10.13 -2.33 -8.57
CA GLY A 17 8.97 -2.69 -7.75
C GLY A 17 8.46 -1.51 -6.92
N ILE A 18 9.37 -0.73 -6.32
CA ILE A 18 9.04 0.45 -5.53
C ILE A 18 8.62 1.62 -6.44
N GLY A 19 9.39 1.94 -7.47
CA GLY A 19 9.11 3.04 -8.40
C GLY A 19 7.71 2.96 -9.00
N GLY A 20 7.35 1.84 -9.55
CA GLY A 20 6.07 1.65 -10.26
C GLY A 20 6.19 1.92 -11.76
N SER A 21 5.08 2.17 -12.43
CA SER A 21 5.02 2.47 -13.86
C SER A 21 4.48 3.89 -14.07
N SER A 22 5.33 4.84 -14.41
CA SER A 22 4.90 6.12 -14.99
C SER A 22 5.08 6.09 -16.51
N ARG A 23 4.25 6.82 -17.22
CA ARG A 23 4.35 6.98 -18.70
C ARG A 23 4.95 8.32 -19.11
N SER A 24 5.38 9.14 -18.16
CA SER A 24 5.99 10.45 -18.46
C SER A 24 7.50 10.30 -18.68
N ASP A 25 8.02 10.78 -19.80
CA ASP A 25 9.45 10.78 -20.10
C ASP A 25 10.27 11.67 -19.16
N TYR A 26 9.63 12.63 -18.50
CA TYR A 26 10.26 13.57 -17.55
C TYR A 26 10.21 13.06 -16.10
N ASP A 27 9.52 11.94 -15.83
CA ASP A 27 9.38 11.40 -14.49
C ASP A 27 10.54 10.43 -14.17
N LEU A 28 11.21 10.69 -13.06
CA LEU A 28 12.31 9.84 -12.55
C LEU A 28 11.83 8.49 -12.00
N THR A 29 10.52 8.28 -11.91
CA THR A 29 9.91 7.05 -11.39
C THR A 29 10.40 5.80 -12.13
N ASN A 30 10.60 5.88 -13.44
CA ASN A 30 11.09 4.79 -14.28
C ASN A 30 12.59 4.86 -14.56
N LYS A 31 13.34 5.68 -13.82
CA LYS A 31 14.77 5.83 -14.04
C LYS A 31 15.56 5.36 -12.83
N VAL A 32 16.75 4.84 -13.08
CA VAL A 32 17.74 4.58 -12.05
C VAL A 32 18.91 5.54 -12.23
N ILE A 33 19.27 6.21 -11.16
CA ILE A 33 20.45 7.04 -11.07
C ILE A 33 21.54 6.17 -10.45
N ILE A 34 22.65 6.07 -11.14
CA ILE A 34 23.85 5.36 -10.64
C ILE A 34 24.84 6.43 -10.21
N THR A 35 25.30 6.32 -8.99
CA THR A 35 26.40 7.10 -8.42
C THR A 35 27.55 6.16 -8.05
N LYS A 36 28.71 6.71 -7.67
CA LYS A 36 29.83 5.89 -7.16
C LYS A 36 29.47 5.08 -5.91
N GLU A 37 28.48 5.53 -5.15
CA GLU A 37 28.09 4.97 -3.86
C GLU A 37 26.86 4.05 -3.96
N GLY A 38 26.03 4.20 -4.99
CA GLY A 38 24.83 3.40 -5.07
C GLY A 38 23.87 3.69 -6.23
N LEU A 39 22.75 3.05 -6.12
CA LEU A 39 21.60 3.17 -7.01
C LEU A 39 20.50 4.01 -6.34
N ILE A 40 19.95 4.98 -7.05
CA ILE A 40 18.87 5.84 -6.56
C ILE A 40 17.69 5.72 -7.52
N ASN A 41 16.48 5.63 -6.97
CA ASN A 41 15.23 5.81 -7.71
C ASN A 41 14.34 6.80 -6.95
N SER A 42 13.68 7.69 -7.68
CA SER A 42 12.80 8.71 -7.11
C SER A 42 11.39 8.59 -7.69
N PHE A 43 10.42 8.42 -6.81
CA PHE A 43 9.01 8.47 -7.15
C PHE A 43 8.47 9.89 -6.86
N GLN A 44 8.26 10.68 -7.90
CA GLN A 44 7.70 12.03 -7.85
C GLN A 44 8.39 12.99 -6.85
N GLY A 45 9.65 12.76 -6.51
CA GLY A 45 10.35 13.51 -5.47
C GLY A 45 9.87 13.25 -4.03
N ALA A 46 8.77 12.53 -3.85
CA ALA A 46 8.16 12.29 -2.54
C ALA A 46 8.62 10.98 -1.87
N PHE A 47 9.14 10.03 -2.67
CA PHE A 47 9.69 8.77 -2.16
C PHE A 47 10.98 8.45 -2.91
N VAL A 48 12.12 8.58 -2.22
CA VAL A 48 13.45 8.36 -2.82
C VAL A 48 14.07 7.12 -2.18
N THR A 49 14.42 6.14 -2.99
CA THR A 49 15.06 4.89 -2.53
C THR A 49 16.53 4.89 -2.90
N PHE A 50 17.39 4.56 -1.94
CA PHE A 50 18.81 4.35 -2.11
C PHE A 50 19.16 2.88 -1.84
N VAL A 51 20.05 2.34 -2.69
CA VAL A 51 20.64 1.01 -2.53
C VAL A 51 22.15 1.16 -2.64
N GLU A 52 22.86 0.91 -1.55
CA GLU A 52 24.32 0.99 -1.51
C GLU A 52 24.94 -0.08 -2.42
N GLN A 53 25.74 0.35 -3.36
CA GLN A 53 26.53 -0.49 -4.26
C GLN A 53 27.60 0.35 -4.94
N VAL A 54 28.84 -0.08 -4.89
CA VAL A 54 29.95 0.65 -5.50
C VAL A 54 29.97 0.47 -7.02
N PHE A 55 30.04 1.60 -7.73
CA PHE A 55 30.21 1.67 -9.17
C PHE A 55 31.45 2.51 -9.53
N ASP A 56 32.07 2.24 -10.69
CA ASP A 56 33.17 3.04 -11.24
C ASP A 56 32.70 4.04 -12.31
N PHE A 57 31.38 4.18 -12.49
CA PHE A 57 30.75 5.11 -13.43
C PHE A 57 29.51 5.74 -12.79
N GLU A 58 29.04 6.82 -13.42
CA GLU A 58 27.84 7.52 -13.02
C GLU A 58 26.92 7.77 -14.23
N GLY A 59 25.62 7.86 -13.98
CA GLY A 59 24.65 8.16 -15.02
C GLY A 59 23.22 7.84 -14.64
N VAL A 60 22.30 8.26 -15.49
CA VAL A 60 20.86 7.96 -15.35
C VAL A 60 20.45 7.05 -16.49
N PHE A 61 19.68 6.01 -16.19
CA PHE A 61 19.26 5.01 -17.17
C PHE A 61 17.77 4.70 -17.03
N ASP A 62 17.17 4.24 -18.14
CA ASP A 62 15.82 3.70 -18.12
C ASP A 62 15.78 2.39 -17.33
N LEU A 63 15.11 2.38 -16.21
CA LEU A 63 15.11 1.26 -15.26
C LEU A 63 14.46 -0.01 -15.84
N PRO A 64 13.28 0.04 -16.48
CA PRO A 64 12.69 -1.14 -17.11
C PRO A 64 13.57 -1.76 -18.18
N THR A 65 14.20 -0.94 -19.03
CA THR A 65 15.13 -1.40 -20.07
C THR A 65 16.35 -2.05 -19.43
N PHE A 66 16.93 -1.42 -18.41
CA PHE A 66 18.10 -1.96 -17.70
C PHE A 66 17.79 -3.32 -17.08
N VAL A 67 16.68 -3.43 -16.32
CA VAL A 67 16.20 -4.71 -15.77
C VAL A 67 16.06 -5.77 -16.86
N SER A 68 15.42 -5.44 -17.98
CA SER A 68 15.19 -6.37 -19.08
C SER A 68 16.48 -6.89 -19.69
N ILE A 69 17.46 -6.00 -19.91
CA ILE A 69 18.77 -6.34 -20.45
C ILE A 69 19.51 -7.26 -19.48
N VAL A 70 19.66 -6.87 -18.20
CA VAL A 70 20.36 -7.67 -17.19
C VAL A 70 19.70 -9.04 -17.03
N LYS A 71 18.38 -9.11 -17.02
CA LYS A 71 17.61 -10.35 -16.94
C LYS A 71 17.88 -11.31 -18.12
N SER A 72 18.05 -10.77 -19.33
CA SER A 72 18.26 -11.54 -20.55
C SER A 72 19.68 -12.12 -20.70
N ILE A 73 20.67 -11.56 -20.00
CA ILE A 73 22.05 -12.04 -20.03
C ILE A 73 22.14 -13.42 -19.36
N LYS A 74 22.77 -14.39 -20.04
CA LYS A 74 22.92 -15.78 -19.58
C LYS A 74 24.23 -16.06 -18.81
N SER A 75 24.78 -15.06 -18.14
CA SER A 75 26.01 -15.19 -17.35
C SER A 75 25.73 -14.79 -15.91
N ASP A 76 26.43 -15.39 -14.97
CA ASP A 76 26.34 -14.99 -13.55
C ASP A 76 27.16 -13.71 -13.27
N MET A 77 28.15 -13.40 -14.12
CA MET A 77 28.95 -12.18 -14.04
C MET A 77 28.71 -11.30 -15.27
N ILE A 78 28.63 -10.00 -15.04
CA ILE A 78 28.48 -8.97 -16.08
C ILE A 78 29.63 -7.98 -15.94
N THR A 79 30.31 -7.70 -17.04
CA THR A 79 31.27 -6.59 -17.12
C THR A 79 30.53 -5.35 -17.60
N ILE A 80 30.70 -4.23 -16.91
CA ILE A 80 30.13 -2.94 -17.28
C ILE A 80 31.29 -1.97 -17.55
N ASP A 81 31.34 -1.42 -18.75
CA ASP A 81 32.33 -0.44 -19.19
C ASP A 81 31.61 0.89 -19.48
N ASP A 82 32.12 2.00 -18.96
CA ASP A 82 31.63 3.35 -19.29
C ASP A 82 32.24 3.82 -20.62
N ASN A 83 31.42 4.22 -21.55
CA ASN A 83 31.83 4.78 -22.84
C ASN A 83 31.40 6.26 -22.88
N GLU A 84 32.23 7.12 -22.28
CA GLU A 84 31.98 8.56 -22.19
C GLU A 84 31.78 9.23 -23.56
N ASP A 85 32.54 8.78 -24.58
CA ASP A 85 32.44 9.37 -25.94
C ASP A 85 31.06 9.23 -26.58
N LYS A 86 30.30 8.17 -26.19
CA LYS A 86 28.97 7.89 -26.71
C LYS A 86 27.85 8.09 -25.70
N GLU A 87 28.18 8.54 -24.51
CA GLU A 87 27.23 8.70 -23.39
C GLU A 87 26.41 7.43 -23.13
N GLU A 88 27.11 6.27 -23.10
CA GLU A 88 26.50 4.97 -22.87
C GLU A 88 27.36 4.10 -21.95
N ILE A 89 26.72 3.15 -21.26
CA ILE A 89 27.44 2.02 -20.66
C ILE A 89 27.31 0.80 -21.56
N ILE A 90 28.35 -0.04 -21.58
CA ILE A 90 28.39 -1.28 -22.33
C ILE A 90 28.36 -2.44 -21.33
N LEU A 91 27.25 -3.20 -21.35
CA LEU A 91 27.15 -4.45 -20.58
C LEU A 91 27.67 -5.58 -21.45
N SER A 92 28.67 -6.30 -20.94
CA SER A 92 29.33 -7.39 -21.66
C SER A 92 29.28 -8.67 -20.83
N ALA A 93 28.92 -9.79 -21.46
CA ALA A 93 28.97 -11.10 -20.85
C ALA A 93 29.12 -12.19 -21.94
N LEU A 94 30.09 -13.07 -21.82
CA LEU A 94 30.39 -14.11 -22.81
C LEU A 94 30.58 -13.51 -24.23
N ARG A 95 29.63 -13.75 -25.13
CA ARG A 95 29.64 -13.25 -26.52
C ARG A 95 28.62 -12.12 -26.75
N THR A 96 27.97 -11.63 -25.69
CA THR A 96 26.93 -10.60 -25.78
C THR A 96 27.52 -9.26 -25.32
N LYS A 97 27.26 -8.21 -26.11
CA LYS A 97 27.52 -6.82 -25.73
C LYS A 97 26.27 -6.00 -26.00
N VAL A 98 25.85 -5.18 -25.03
CA VAL A 98 24.69 -4.31 -25.15
C VAL A 98 25.07 -2.91 -24.66
N GLY A 99 24.86 -1.88 -25.48
CA GLY A 99 24.98 -0.48 -25.07
C GLY A 99 23.66 0.01 -24.48
N LEU A 100 23.75 0.70 -23.35
CA LEU A 100 22.62 1.37 -22.70
C LEU A 100 22.95 2.87 -22.56
N LYS A 101 22.19 3.74 -23.22
CA LYS A 101 22.44 5.19 -23.24
C LYS A 101 22.13 5.84 -21.92
N LYS A 102 22.98 6.81 -21.55
CA LYS A 102 22.73 7.73 -20.44
C LYS A 102 21.61 8.71 -20.82
N ILE A 103 20.81 9.09 -19.85
CA ILE A 103 19.73 10.05 -19.98
C ILE A 103 20.15 11.34 -19.26
N GLU A 104 20.03 12.47 -19.91
CA GLU A 104 20.26 13.76 -19.26
C GLU A 104 19.12 14.11 -18.29
N VAL A 105 19.47 14.49 -17.06
CA VAL A 105 18.52 14.94 -16.03
C VAL A 105 19.04 16.24 -15.42
N PRO A 106 18.31 17.36 -15.61
CA PRO A 106 18.78 18.68 -15.17
C PRO A 106 18.99 18.82 -13.66
N GLU A 107 18.22 18.11 -12.83
CA GLU A 107 18.18 18.25 -11.36
C GLU A 107 18.92 17.11 -10.63
N LEU A 108 19.84 16.42 -11.31
CA LEU A 108 20.51 15.23 -10.78
C LEU A 108 21.21 15.46 -9.43
N ASN A 109 21.93 16.57 -9.30
CA ASN A 109 22.69 16.89 -8.09
C ASN A 109 21.81 17.11 -6.86
N GLU A 110 20.61 17.69 -7.02
CA GLU A 110 19.67 17.91 -5.91
C GLU A 110 19.14 16.58 -5.38
N ILE A 111 18.87 15.63 -6.27
CA ILE A 111 18.40 14.28 -5.90
C ILE A 111 19.50 13.51 -5.17
N ILE A 112 20.74 13.57 -5.66
CA ILE A 112 21.90 12.91 -5.02
C ILE A 112 22.09 13.46 -3.60
N GLN A 113 22.05 14.78 -3.42
CA GLN A 113 22.17 15.40 -2.10
C GLN A 113 21.00 15.03 -1.16
N SER A 114 19.81 14.77 -1.70
CA SER A 114 18.64 14.45 -0.89
C SER A 114 18.72 13.09 -0.19
N VAL A 115 19.60 12.18 -0.63
CA VAL A 115 19.74 10.84 -0.05
C VAL A 115 20.73 10.76 1.13
N GLU A 116 21.43 11.83 1.45
CA GLU A 116 22.28 11.86 2.66
C GLU A 116 21.41 11.78 3.93
N VAL A 117 21.68 10.80 4.78
CA VAL A 117 20.88 10.51 5.99
C VAL A 117 21.76 10.27 7.20
N ASP A 118 21.41 10.91 8.32
CA ASP A 118 22.00 10.57 9.62
C ASP A 118 21.30 9.34 10.22
N SER A 119 21.95 8.20 10.16
CA SER A 119 21.45 6.94 10.67
C SER A 119 21.64 6.73 12.18
N SER A 120 22.21 7.69 12.91
CA SER A 120 22.60 7.51 14.34
C SER A 120 21.40 7.35 15.29
N SER A 121 20.21 7.77 14.90
CA SER A 121 18.99 7.76 15.73
C SER A 121 17.93 6.74 15.28
N ARG A 122 18.36 5.61 14.69
CA ARG A 122 17.44 4.56 14.22
C ARG A 122 16.59 3.98 15.34
N LYS A 123 15.32 3.75 15.03
CA LYS A 123 14.34 3.10 15.91
C LYS A 123 13.73 1.92 15.17
N LYS A 124 13.48 0.84 15.88
CA LYS A 124 12.82 -0.34 15.32
C LYS A 124 11.35 -0.07 15.05
N LEU A 125 10.85 -0.50 13.88
CA LEU A 125 9.42 -0.56 13.59
C LEU A 125 8.77 -1.74 14.34
N PRO A 126 7.51 -1.62 14.78
CA PRO A 126 6.74 -2.78 15.25
C PRO A 126 6.65 -3.88 14.19
N ASP A 127 6.66 -5.13 14.61
CA ASP A 127 6.65 -6.28 13.70
C ASP A 127 5.39 -6.33 12.82
N ASP A 128 4.28 -5.74 13.30
CA ASP A 128 3.00 -5.64 12.59
C ASP A 128 2.81 -4.33 11.82
N PHE A 129 3.84 -3.45 11.74
CA PHE A 129 3.75 -2.16 11.04
C PHE A 129 3.31 -2.28 9.59
N ILE A 130 3.89 -3.21 8.84
CA ILE A 130 3.55 -3.44 7.42
C ILE A 130 2.13 -3.97 7.27
N LEU A 131 1.71 -4.86 8.15
CA LEU A 131 0.33 -5.35 8.17
C LEU A 131 -0.66 -4.21 8.46
N ALA A 132 -0.39 -3.41 9.49
CA ALA A 132 -1.18 -2.25 9.84
C ALA A 132 -1.30 -1.25 8.68
N LEU A 133 -0.15 -0.92 8.06
CA LEU A 133 -0.11 0.00 6.92
C LEU A 133 -0.92 -0.53 5.73
N ASN A 134 -0.82 -1.82 5.41
CA ASN A 134 -1.57 -2.44 4.32
C ASN A 134 -3.09 -2.43 4.57
N LEU A 135 -3.52 -2.77 5.79
CA LEU A 135 -4.93 -2.77 6.16
C LEU A 135 -5.52 -1.36 6.14
N CYS A 136 -4.84 -0.37 6.72
CA CYS A 136 -5.28 1.02 6.70
C CYS A 136 -5.23 1.64 5.30
N SER A 137 -4.21 1.30 4.49
CA SER A 137 -4.11 1.71 3.07
C SER A 137 -5.31 1.23 2.25
N SER A 138 -5.79 0.01 2.48
CA SER A 138 -6.97 -0.52 1.79
C SER A 138 -8.26 0.24 2.11
N CYS A 139 -8.29 0.97 3.22
CA CYS A 139 -9.41 1.79 3.65
C CYS A 139 -9.27 3.28 3.28
N ALA A 140 -8.08 3.75 2.92
CA ALA A 140 -7.83 5.14 2.56
C ALA A 140 -8.30 5.47 1.14
N SER A 141 -8.66 6.72 0.89
CA SER A 141 -9.08 7.20 -0.42
C SER A 141 -7.95 7.08 -1.47
N LYS A 142 -8.34 6.89 -2.72
CA LYS A 142 -7.44 6.92 -3.89
C LYS A 142 -7.57 8.20 -4.72
N GLY A 143 -8.45 9.12 -4.34
CA GLY A 143 -8.69 10.39 -5.03
C GLY A 143 -8.01 11.57 -4.34
N ASN A 144 -8.24 12.78 -4.86
CA ASN A 144 -7.72 14.02 -4.27
C ASN A 144 -8.61 14.49 -3.11
N SER A 145 -8.32 14.05 -1.90
CA SER A 145 -8.98 14.50 -0.67
C SER A 145 -8.03 14.38 0.52
N ASN A 146 -8.35 15.02 1.64
CA ASN A 146 -7.55 14.86 2.87
C ASN A 146 -7.56 13.41 3.41
N LEU A 147 -8.48 12.56 2.90
CA LEU A 147 -8.57 11.14 3.22
C LEU A 147 -7.66 10.25 2.36
N THR A 148 -6.87 10.82 1.44
CA THR A 148 -5.80 10.08 0.73
C THR A 148 -4.60 9.79 1.62
N ASN A 149 -4.55 10.37 2.83
CA ASN A 149 -3.47 10.14 3.78
C ASN A 149 -3.84 9.04 4.77
N ILE A 150 -2.82 8.33 5.23
CA ILE A 150 -2.89 7.42 6.37
C ILE A 150 -2.29 8.14 7.57
N LEU A 151 -3.07 8.26 8.64
CA LEU A 151 -2.61 8.81 9.90
C LEU A 151 -1.90 7.71 10.69
N VAL A 152 -0.64 7.92 11.04
CA VAL A 152 0.13 7.09 11.96
C VAL A 152 0.34 7.87 13.25
N SER A 153 -0.22 7.41 14.35
CA SER A 153 -0.06 8.01 15.70
C SER A 153 0.71 7.06 16.61
N LYS A 154 0.89 7.46 17.90
CA LYS A 154 1.62 6.65 18.89
C LYS A 154 0.93 5.33 19.21
N ASP A 155 -0.39 5.29 19.13
CA ASP A 155 -1.24 4.21 19.60
C ASP A 155 -2.08 3.56 18.51
N LYS A 156 -2.18 4.18 17.33
CA LYS A 156 -2.99 3.68 16.23
C LYS A 156 -2.55 4.18 14.87
N MET A 157 -2.96 3.44 13.86
CA MET A 157 -2.91 3.82 12.45
C MET A 157 -4.34 3.89 11.91
N VAL A 158 -4.64 4.91 11.09
CA VAL A 158 -5.99 5.14 10.57
C VAL A 158 -5.94 5.46 9.09
N GLY A 159 -6.72 4.75 8.31
CA GLY A 159 -7.00 5.07 6.90
C GLY A 159 -8.50 5.16 6.69
N SER A 160 -8.97 6.11 5.92
CA SER A 160 -10.39 6.28 5.65
C SER A 160 -10.65 6.81 4.25
N ASP A 161 -11.81 6.48 3.71
CA ASP A 161 -12.46 7.17 2.60
C ASP A 161 -13.87 7.61 3.03
N ASN A 162 -14.73 7.98 2.09
CA ASN A 162 -16.11 8.37 2.44
C ASN A 162 -16.99 7.17 2.82
N ASP A 163 -16.60 5.95 2.48
CA ASP A 163 -17.41 4.74 2.56
C ASP A 163 -16.91 3.75 3.62
N LYS A 164 -15.65 3.89 4.07
CA LYS A 164 -15.04 2.99 5.06
C LYS A 164 -13.93 3.66 5.84
N MET A 165 -13.64 3.11 7.03
CA MET A 165 -12.52 3.50 7.89
C MET A 165 -11.86 2.26 8.47
N GLY A 166 -10.56 2.15 8.32
CA GLY A 166 -9.72 1.14 8.97
C GLY A 166 -8.92 1.77 10.10
N ILE A 167 -8.93 1.13 11.25
CA ILE A 167 -8.18 1.51 12.45
C ILE A 167 -7.36 0.30 12.87
N TYR A 168 -6.07 0.48 13.05
CA TYR A 168 -5.19 -0.55 13.58
C TYR A 168 -4.51 -0.06 14.86
N ASP A 169 -4.70 -0.79 15.95
CA ASP A 169 -4.06 -0.48 17.23
C ASP A 169 -2.60 -0.94 17.17
N ILE A 170 -1.67 0.01 17.21
CA ILE A 170 -0.21 -0.22 17.10
C ILE A 170 0.54 0.69 18.04
N LYS A 171 1.62 0.22 18.63
CA LYS A 171 2.47 1.03 19.49
C LYS A 171 3.68 1.55 18.76
N MET A 172 3.69 2.85 18.48
CA MET A 172 4.78 3.55 17.78
C MET A 172 5.60 4.45 18.70
N SER A 173 6.93 4.41 18.56
CA SER A 173 7.84 5.31 19.29
C SER A 173 8.13 6.59 18.50
N ILE A 174 7.09 7.34 18.15
CA ILE A 174 7.16 8.56 17.33
C ILE A 174 7.01 9.83 18.17
N LYS A 175 7.64 10.93 17.70
CA LYS A 175 7.54 12.24 18.35
C LYS A 175 6.23 12.93 18.01
N LYS A 176 5.86 12.92 16.73
CA LYS A 176 4.62 13.51 16.18
C LYS A 176 3.94 12.50 15.30
N SER A 177 2.64 12.63 15.09
CA SER A 177 1.90 11.82 14.13
C SER A 177 2.42 12.06 12.72
N TRP A 178 2.42 11.01 11.89
CA TRP A 178 2.78 11.07 10.48
C TRP A 178 1.52 11.04 9.62
N LEU A 179 1.55 11.78 8.53
CA LEU A 179 0.57 11.65 7.45
C LEU A 179 1.30 11.14 6.21
N ILE A 180 1.03 9.88 5.88
CA ILE A 180 1.62 9.19 4.75
C ILE A 180 0.58 9.12 3.64
N GLU A 181 0.88 9.65 2.46
CA GLU A 181 -0.01 9.49 1.31
C GLU A 181 -0.19 8.01 0.96
N ASN A 182 -1.41 7.63 0.62
CA ASN A 182 -1.77 6.23 0.36
C ASN A 182 -0.93 5.60 -0.77
N GLU A 183 -0.56 6.38 -1.77
CA GLU A 183 0.32 5.92 -2.84
C GLU A 183 1.73 5.60 -2.33
N LEU A 184 2.26 6.42 -1.41
CA LEU A 184 3.56 6.18 -0.77
C LEU A 184 3.51 4.99 0.21
N ALA A 185 2.37 4.76 0.85
CA ALA A 185 2.19 3.56 1.68
C ALA A 185 2.43 2.27 0.90
N GLY A 186 1.97 2.20 -0.35
CA GLY A 186 2.25 1.07 -1.24
C GLY A 186 3.75 0.87 -1.54
N LYS A 187 4.53 1.95 -1.56
CA LYS A 187 6.00 1.90 -1.74
C LYS A 187 6.69 1.40 -0.47
N ILE A 188 6.26 1.90 0.70
CA ILE A 188 6.77 1.45 2.00
C ILE A 188 6.51 -0.05 2.21
N ILE A 189 5.33 -0.53 1.86
CA ILE A 189 4.97 -1.95 1.94
C ILE A 189 5.92 -2.80 1.07
N LYS A 190 6.23 -2.37 -0.15
CA LYS A 190 7.16 -3.06 -1.04
C LYS A 190 8.62 -3.00 -0.54
N LEU A 191 9.02 -1.89 0.06
CA LEU A 191 10.33 -1.76 0.70
C LEU A 191 10.46 -2.76 1.87
N SER A 192 9.38 -3.02 2.60
CA SER A 192 9.36 -3.87 3.82
C SER A 192 10.42 -3.45 4.84
N PRO A 193 10.39 -2.21 5.35
CA PRO A 193 11.38 -1.71 6.27
C PRO A 193 11.28 -2.37 7.64
N VAL A 194 12.41 -2.39 8.36
CA VAL A 194 12.53 -2.89 9.74
C VAL A 194 12.79 -1.78 10.76
N ASP A 195 13.40 -0.69 10.32
CA ASP A 195 13.78 0.44 11.15
C ASP A 195 13.40 1.77 10.49
N TYR A 196 13.42 2.85 11.28
CA TYR A 196 13.17 4.20 10.79
C TYR A 196 13.94 5.28 11.56
N VAL A 197 14.10 6.44 10.92
CA VAL A 197 14.57 7.69 11.53
C VAL A 197 13.54 8.78 11.23
N GLU A 198 13.19 9.57 12.26
CA GLU A 198 12.33 10.74 12.10
C GLU A 198 13.17 11.99 11.86
N GLU A 199 12.95 12.64 10.74
CA GLU A 199 13.49 13.96 10.43
C GLU A 199 12.34 14.98 10.23
N LYS A 200 12.69 16.26 10.14
CA LYS A 200 11.66 17.29 9.94
C LYS A 200 10.99 17.14 8.57
N GLY A 201 9.70 16.83 8.56
CA GLY A 201 8.89 16.71 7.35
C GLY A 201 9.11 15.43 6.54
N LYS A 202 9.99 14.53 6.99
CA LYS A 202 10.26 13.25 6.32
C LYS A 202 10.56 12.13 7.29
N ILE A 203 10.37 10.90 6.83
CA ILE A 203 10.78 9.67 7.53
C ILE A 203 11.74 8.92 6.62
N VAL A 204 12.81 8.44 7.20
CA VAL A 204 13.72 7.51 6.53
C VAL A 204 13.41 6.10 7.01
N PHE A 205 13.02 5.24 6.09
CA PHE A 205 12.73 3.85 6.33
C PHE A 205 13.90 2.97 5.89
N PHE A 206 14.39 2.09 6.74
CA PHE A 206 15.51 1.19 6.47
C PHE A 206 14.99 -0.24 6.33
N ARG A 207 15.28 -0.86 5.20
CA ARG A 207 15.15 -2.31 4.99
C ARG A 207 16.37 -3.04 5.53
N SER A 208 17.56 -2.45 5.37
CA SER A 208 18.84 -2.90 5.87
C SER A 208 19.77 -1.70 6.05
N ASP A 209 21.03 -1.93 6.46
CA ASP A 209 22.02 -0.85 6.52
C ASP A 209 22.33 -0.25 5.15
N SER A 210 22.29 -1.06 4.10
CA SER A 210 22.59 -0.68 2.72
C SER A 210 21.38 -0.31 1.87
N ILE A 211 20.15 -0.43 2.37
CA ILE A 211 18.91 -0.16 1.61
C ILE A 211 17.95 0.66 2.47
N TYR A 212 17.64 1.86 2.02
CA TYR A 212 16.69 2.73 2.70
C TYR A 212 15.88 3.57 1.72
N SER A 213 14.80 4.15 2.22
CA SER A 213 13.97 5.09 1.46
C SER A 213 13.58 6.28 2.31
N ILE A 214 13.60 7.44 1.71
CA ILE A 214 13.14 8.70 2.27
C ILE A 214 11.71 8.91 1.80
N CYS A 215 10.78 9.07 2.75
CA CYS A 215 9.38 9.34 2.51
C CYS A 215 9.05 10.75 3.00
N ILE A 216 8.62 11.63 2.11
CA ILE A 216 8.13 12.96 2.47
C ILE A 216 6.74 12.81 3.08
N LEU A 217 6.52 13.45 4.23
CA LEU A 217 5.23 13.46 4.90
C LEU A 217 4.32 14.53 4.33
N SER A 218 3.03 14.23 4.25
CA SER A 218 2.02 15.22 3.88
C SER A 218 1.88 16.29 4.97
N GLU A 219 1.76 17.54 4.58
CA GLU A 219 1.47 18.68 5.47
C GLU A 219 -0.04 18.96 5.61
N ALA A 220 -0.88 18.12 5.00
CA ALA A 220 -2.33 18.26 5.08
C ALA A 220 -2.85 18.08 6.52
N GLU A 221 -4.03 18.60 6.81
CA GLU A 221 -4.75 18.31 8.04
C GLU A 221 -5.59 17.03 7.88
N TYR A 222 -5.38 16.06 8.77
CA TYR A 222 -6.22 14.85 8.80
C TYR A 222 -7.56 15.19 9.46
N PRO A 223 -8.71 14.78 8.88
CA PRO A 223 -10.01 15.05 9.47
C PRO A 223 -10.16 14.45 10.87
N ASP A 224 -10.92 15.13 11.74
CA ASP A 224 -11.30 14.57 13.04
C ASP A 224 -12.38 13.51 12.87
N LEU A 225 -11.98 12.24 12.95
CA LEU A 225 -12.85 11.08 12.84
C LEU A 225 -13.27 10.50 14.19
N THR A 226 -12.92 11.15 15.31
CA THR A 226 -13.15 10.67 16.68
C THR A 226 -14.62 10.31 16.92
N LYS A 227 -15.55 11.14 16.47
CA LYS A 227 -17.00 10.88 16.63
C LYS A 227 -17.47 9.59 15.99
N ILE A 228 -16.85 9.19 14.86
CA ILE A 228 -17.19 7.94 14.16
C ILE A 228 -16.56 6.75 14.89
N MET A 229 -15.33 6.91 15.36
CA MET A 229 -14.59 5.87 16.09
C MET A 229 -15.27 5.51 17.41
N GLU A 230 -15.79 6.51 18.14
CA GLU A 230 -16.41 6.37 19.45
C GLU A 230 -17.84 5.84 19.42
N LYS A 231 -18.50 5.77 18.24
CA LYS A 231 -19.85 5.21 18.14
C LYS A 231 -19.90 3.79 18.72
N LYS A 232 -20.86 3.56 19.63
CA LYS A 232 -21.04 2.27 20.29
C LYS A 232 -21.81 1.31 19.38
N THR A 233 -21.45 0.05 19.47
CA THR A 233 -22.18 -1.06 18.85
C THR A 233 -22.90 -1.85 19.95
N SER A 234 -24.14 -2.22 19.71
CA SER A 234 -25.00 -2.94 20.66
C SER A 234 -25.34 -4.37 20.25
N ILE A 235 -25.08 -4.71 18.99
CA ILE A 235 -25.45 -6.00 18.39
C ILE A 235 -24.16 -6.71 17.94
N GLU A 236 -23.92 -7.91 18.42
CA GLU A 236 -22.79 -8.75 18.04
C GLU A 236 -23.28 -9.98 17.29
N VAL A 237 -22.69 -10.25 16.12
CA VAL A 237 -23.07 -11.36 15.24
C VAL A 237 -21.83 -12.13 14.81
N PRO A 238 -21.71 -13.43 15.16
CA PRO A 238 -20.63 -14.26 14.65
C PRO A 238 -20.80 -14.49 13.13
N ILE A 239 -19.68 -14.58 12.43
CA ILE A 239 -19.63 -14.78 10.97
C ILE A 239 -19.39 -16.27 10.68
N PRO A 240 -20.42 -17.05 10.33
CA PRO A 240 -20.23 -18.43 9.87
C PRO A 240 -19.72 -18.45 8.42
N SER A 241 -19.07 -19.57 8.05
CA SER A 241 -18.54 -19.76 6.69
C SER A 241 -19.62 -19.66 5.60
N GLU A 242 -20.83 -20.14 5.89
CA GLU A 242 -21.98 -20.10 4.97
C GLU A 242 -22.42 -18.66 4.64
N LEU A 243 -22.12 -17.69 5.51
CA LEU A 243 -22.38 -16.28 5.24
C LEU A 243 -21.43 -15.77 4.14
N LYS A 244 -20.15 -16.15 4.21
CA LYS A 244 -19.15 -15.81 3.20
C LYS A 244 -19.54 -16.35 1.82
N GLU A 245 -19.95 -17.61 1.75
CA GLU A 245 -20.45 -18.20 0.49
C GLU A 245 -21.64 -17.43 -0.09
N GLY A 246 -22.58 -16.98 0.75
CA GLY A 246 -23.73 -16.18 0.30
C GLY A 246 -23.32 -14.85 -0.31
N ILE A 247 -22.30 -14.20 0.26
CA ILE A 247 -21.77 -12.95 -0.26
C ILE A 247 -21.10 -13.17 -1.62
N ASP A 248 -20.34 -14.28 -1.78
CA ASP A 248 -19.70 -14.62 -3.05
C ASP A 248 -20.72 -14.83 -4.17
N VAL A 249 -21.82 -15.50 -3.89
CA VAL A 249 -22.92 -15.68 -4.84
C VAL A 249 -23.57 -14.33 -5.18
N SER A 250 -23.83 -13.48 -4.16
CA SER A 250 -24.38 -12.13 -4.38
C SER A 250 -23.49 -11.32 -5.29
N PHE A 251 -22.18 -11.36 -5.06
CA PHE A 251 -21.20 -10.61 -5.85
C PHE A 251 -21.26 -10.98 -7.35
N GLY A 252 -21.53 -12.24 -7.67
CA GLY A 252 -21.70 -12.72 -9.05
C GLY A 252 -22.87 -12.07 -9.80
N LEU A 253 -23.91 -11.58 -9.10
CA LEU A 253 -25.03 -10.88 -9.71
C LEU A 253 -24.72 -9.42 -10.10
N PHE A 254 -23.57 -8.89 -9.67
CA PHE A 254 -23.22 -7.48 -9.88
C PHE A 254 -22.11 -7.25 -10.90
N THR A 255 -21.82 -8.22 -11.76
CA THR A 255 -20.67 -8.18 -12.69
C THR A 255 -20.69 -6.99 -13.66
N SER A 256 -21.86 -6.39 -13.93
CA SER A 256 -22.03 -5.26 -14.86
C SER A 256 -22.50 -3.97 -14.19
N ILE A 257 -22.65 -3.94 -12.85
CA ILE A 257 -23.21 -2.81 -12.11
C ILE A 257 -22.07 -1.95 -11.53
N ARG A 258 -22.28 -0.63 -11.45
CA ARG A 258 -21.34 0.29 -10.83
C ARG A 258 -21.13 -0.06 -9.35
N GLU A 259 -19.90 0.10 -8.85
CA GLU A 259 -19.55 -0.27 -7.46
C GLU A 259 -20.48 0.32 -6.40
N GLN A 260 -20.94 1.57 -6.59
CA GLN A 260 -21.80 2.28 -5.64
C GLN A 260 -23.24 1.71 -5.57
N GLU A 261 -23.67 0.99 -6.60
CA GLU A 261 -25.03 0.44 -6.73
C GLU A 261 -25.12 -1.04 -6.29
N LYS A 262 -24.00 -1.66 -5.92
CA LYS A 262 -23.93 -3.06 -5.47
C LYS A 262 -24.40 -3.20 -4.02
N LEU A 263 -25.69 -3.05 -3.78
CA LEU A 263 -26.27 -3.11 -2.45
C LEU A 263 -26.86 -4.48 -2.13
N MET A 264 -26.59 -4.97 -0.93
CA MET A 264 -27.16 -6.19 -0.36
C MET A 264 -27.94 -5.84 0.91
N LYS A 265 -29.16 -6.34 1.02
CA LYS A 265 -29.94 -6.29 2.25
C LYS A 265 -29.56 -7.46 3.16
N ILE A 266 -29.24 -7.13 4.40
CA ILE A 266 -28.97 -8.11 5.46
C ILE A 266 -30.07 -7.97 6.50
N SER A 267 -30.76 -9.07 6.80
CA SER A 267 -31.80 -9.11 7.83
C SER A 267 -31.42 -10.11 8.91
N LEU A 268 -31.18 -9.61 10.13
CA LEU A 268 -30.94 -10.39 11.32
C LEU A 268 -32.27 -10.73 11.96
N LEU A 269 -32.56 -12.01 12.05
CA LEU A 269 -33.76 -12.56 12.70
C LEU A 269 -33.31 -13.53 13.79
N LYS A 270 -34.24 -13.94 14.65
CA LYS A 270 -33.93 -14.93 15.69
C LYS A 270 -33.32 -16.19 15.10
N ASN A 271 -32.07 -16.50 15.47
CA ASN A 271 -31.28 -17.67 15.05
C ASN A 271 -31.01 -17.77 13.53
N ARG A 272 -31.17 -16.72 12.76
CA ARG A 272 -30.87 -16.72 11.33
C ARG A 272 -30.54 -15.33 10.80
N VAL A 273 -29.77 -15.27 9.74
CA VAL A 273 -29.55 -14.09 8.90
C VAL A 273 -30.04 -14.39 7.49
N ILE A 274 -30.67 -13.42 6.86
CA ILE A 274 -31.10 -13.49 5.47
C ILE A 274 -30.29 -12.47 4.69
N LEU A 275 -29.61 -12.91 3.64
CA LEU A 275 -28.97 -12.08 2.64
C LEU A 275 -29.89 -11.99 1.44
N ARG A 276 -30.25 -10.78 1.02
CA ARG A 276 -31.03 -10.54 -0.19
C ARG A 276 -30.31 -9.57 -1.10
N THR A 277 -30.20 -9.97 -2.36
CA THR A 277 -29.59 -9.18 -3.42
C THR A 277 -30.53 -9.19 -4.62
N GLU A 278 -30.68 -8.05 -5.26
CA GLU A 278 -31.49 -7.89 -6.47
C GLU A 278 -30.74 -7.00 -7.48
N SER A 279 -30.73 -7.41 -8.73
CA SER A 279 -30.14 -6.69 -9.86
C SER A 279 -30.95 -6.93 -11.13
N ASP A 280 -30.63 -6.24 -12.21
CA ASP A 280 -31.24 -6.47 -13.54
C ASP A 280 -30.99 -7.89 -14.08
N LEU A 281 -29.98 -8.58 -13.56
CA LEU A 281 -29.62 -9.96 -13.95
C LEU A 281 -30.37 -11.03 -13.15
N GLY A 282 -30.97 -10.66 -12.01
CA GLY A 282 -31.68 -11.60 -11.15
C GLY A 282 -31.62 -11.23 -9.68
N TRP A 283 -32.02 -12.18 -8.85
CA TRP A 283 -32.06 -12.01 -7.41
C TRP A 283 -31.52 -13.25 -6.68
N MET A 284 -31.10 -13.05 -5.42
CA MET A 284 -30.67 -14.11 -4.53
C MET A 284 -31.22 -13.85 -3.13
N ASP A 285 -31.82 -14.89 -2.55
CA ASP A 285 -32.14 -14.95 -1.13
C ASP A 285 -31.39 -16.14 -0.52
N LYS A 286 -30.51 -15.90 0.46
CA LYS A 286 -29.83 -16.95 1.21
C LYS A 286 -30.10 -16.79 2.70
N THR A 287 -30.60 -17.86 3.34
CA THR A 287 -30.79 -17.92 4.78
C THR A 287 -29.66 -18.73 5.40
N VAL A 288 -28.98 -18.14 6.38
CA VAL A 288 -27.89 -18.77 7.14
C VAL A 288 -28.28 -18.84 8.62
N ARG A 289 -28.05 -20.00 9.26
CA ARG A 289 -28.28 -20.16 10.70
C ARG A 289 -27.15 -19.53 11.49
N ILE A 290 -27.50 -18.71 12.48
CA ILE A 290 -26.54 -18.06 13.39
C ILE A 290 -27.05 -18.15 14.84
N LYS A 291 -26.15 -18.00 15.80
CA LYS A 291 -26.52 -17.83 17.22
C LYS A 291 -26.84 -16.38 17.48
N TYR A 292 -28.09 -15.97 17.25
CA TYR A 292 -28.56 -14.63 17.48
C TYR A 292 -29.93 -14.64 18.16
N SER A 293 -30.05 -13.90 19.26
CA SER A 293 -31.30 -13.81 20.05
C SER A 293 -31.73 -12.36 20.29
N GLY A 294 -31.05 -11.39 19.65
CA GLY A 294 -31.39 -9.99 19.78
C GLY A 294 -32.66 -9.56 19.01
N LYS A 295 -32.92 -8.26 19.01
CA LYS A 295 -34.00 -7.64 18.26
C LYS A 295 -33.80 -7.87 16.75
N GLU A 296 -34.88 -8.08 16.02
CA GLU A 296 -34.82 -8.12 14.54
C GLU A 296 -34.29 -6.79 13.99
N PHE A 297 -33.34 -6.90 13.08
CA PHE A 297 -32.62 -5.73 12.53
C PHE A 297 -32.30 -5.95 11.06
N SER A 298 -32.59 -4.96 10.22
CA SER A 298 -32.28 -5.03 8.79
C SER A 298 -31.54 -3.77 8.34
N PHE A 299 -30.59 -3.96 7.43
CA PHE A 299 -29.78 -2.88 6.89
C PHE A 299 -29.32 -3.21 5.47
N TRP A 300 -28.92 -2.18 4.73
CA TRP A 300 -28.27 -2.30 3.43
C TRP A 300 -26.77 -2.00 3.57
N VAL A 301 -25.97 -2.72 2.84
CA VAL A 301 -24.50 -2.53 2.80
C VAL A 301 -23.99 -2.73 1.39
N ASN A 302 -22.92 -2.02 1.03
CA ASN A 302 -22.23 -2.26 -0.23
C ASN A 302 -21.59 -3.66 -0.21
N THR A 303 -21.98 -4.50 -1.17
CA THR A 303 -21.57 -5.91 -1.23
C THR A 303 -20.07 -6.09 -1.42
N SER A 304 -19.41 -5.23 -2.21
CA SER A 304 -17.97 -5.30 -2.47
C SER A 304 -17.18 -5.00 -1.20
N LEU A 305 -17.53 -3.91 -0.49
CA LEU A 305 -16.90 -3.53 0.76
C LEU A 305 -17.14 -4.57 1.85
N PHE A 306 -18.36 -5.08 1.93
CA PHE A 306 -18.71 -6.12 2.90
C PHE A 306 -17.93 -7.41 2.65
N LYS A 307 -17.81 -7.85 1.39
CA LYS A 307 -17.01 -9.02 1.02
C LYS A 307 -15.54 -8.84 1.42
N GLU A 308 -14.92 -7.71 1.05
CA GLU A 308 -13.53 -7.42 1.38
C GLU A 308 -13.26 -7.53 2.89
N MET A 309 -14.18 -7.01 3.72
CA MET A 309 -14.04 -7.04 5.17
C MET A 309 -14.29 -8.43 5.78
N MET A 310 -15.26 -9.18 5.23
CA MET A 310 -15.59 -10.52 5.72
C MET A 310 -14.46 -11.54 5.59
N GLU A 311 -13.51 -11.30 4.70
CA GLU A 311 -12.30 -12.13 4.59
C GLU A 311 -11.34 -11.95 5.78
N LYS A 312 -11.37 -10.77 6.41
CA LYS A 312 -10.40 -10.32 7.42
C LYS A 312 -10.86 -10.48 8.87
N VAL A 313 -12.16 -10.78 9.09
CA VAL A 313 -12.76 -10.72 10.43
C VAL A 313 -13.66 -11.91 10.74
N SER A 314 -13.93 -12.14 12.04
CA SER A 314 -14.73 -13.27 12.55
C SER A 314 -16.04 -12.85 13.22
N VAL A 315 -16.22 -11.56 13.56
CA VAL A 315 -17.39 -11.05 14.27
C VAL A 315 -17.78 -9.69 13.70
N LEU A 316 -19.11 -9.50 13.55
CA LEU A 316 -19.73 -8.23 13.19
C LEU A 316 -20.27 -7.54 14.43
N HIS A 317 -20.06 -6.25 14.54
CA HIS A 317 -20.66 -5.42 15.57
C HIS A 317 -21.50 -4.33 14.90
N LEU A 318 -22.78 -4.31 15.18
CA LEU A 318 -23.74 -3.40 14.57
C LEU A 318 -24.18 -2.33 15.58
N SER A 319 -24.44 -1.13 15.06
CA SER A 319 -25.03 -0.03 15.80
C SER A 319 -26.38 0.36 15.19
N GLU A 320 -27.35 0.64 16.03
CA GLU A 320 -28.61 1.27 15.62
C GLU A 320 -28.42 2.72 15.08
N GLU A 321 -27.20 3.26 15.19
CA GLU A 321 -26.82 4.57 14.63
C GLU A 321 -26.28 4.51 13.20
N GLY A 322 -26.45 3.39 12.49
CA GLY A 322 -26.11 3.27 11.08
C GLY A 322 -24.64 2.98 10.82
N ILE A 323 -23.96 2.26 11.71
CA ILE A 323 -22.60 1.75 11.47
C ILE A 323 -22.47 0.27 11.71
N LEU A 324 -21.57 -0.34 10.97
CA LEU A 324 -21.13 -1.73 11.10
C LEU A 324 -19.64 -1.71 11.41
N LYS A 325 -19.23 -2.36 12.50
CA LYS A 325 -17.84 -2.56 12.87
C LYS A 325 -17.45 -4.01 12.67
N PHE A 326 -16.31 -4.21 12.05
CA PHE A 326 -15.63 -5.50 11.92
C PHE A 326 -14.39 -5.46 12.81
N ASN A 327 -14.29 -6.37 13.74
CA ASN A 327 -13.14 -6.44 14.65
C ASN A 327 -12.35 -7.73 14.42
N SER A 328 -11.05 -7.62 14.34
CA SER A 328 -10.10 -8.73 14.32
C SER A 328 -8.85 -8.29 15.07
N ASP A 329 -8.51 -8.95 16.16
CA ASP A 329 -7.35 -8.63 17.01
C ASP A 329 -7.12 -7.11 17.18
N ASN A 330 -6.10 -6.57 16.50
CA ASN A 330 -5.73 -5.16 16.54
C ASN A 330 -6.40 -4.30 15.45
N PHE A 331 -7.23 -4.89 14.57
CA PHE A 331 -7.83 -4.17 13.45
C PHE A 331 -9.33 -4.01 13.60
N THR A 332 -9.81 -2.78 13.47
CA THR A 332 -11.24 -2.45 13.38
C THR A 332 -11.52 -1.77 12.05
N CYS A 333 -12.48 -2.30 11.29
CA CYS A 333 -13.01 -1.62 10.12
C CYS A 333 -14.44 -1.16 10.41
N ILE A 334 -14.76 0.07 10.02
CA ILE A 334 -16.07 0.70 10.20
C ILE A 334 -16.65 1.00 8.82
N LEU A 335 -17.87 0.51 8.56
CA LEU A 335 -18.65 0.81 7.36
C LEU A 335 -19.95 1.53 7.76
N PRO A 336 -20.39 2.55 7.01
CA PRO A 336 -21.77 3.05 7.10
C PRO A 336 -22.74 1.98 6.59
N ILE A 337 -23.91 1.92 7.19
CA ILE A 337 -25.04 1.08 6.74
C ILE A 337 -26.29 1.93 6.64
N ASP A 338 -27.14 1.65 5.65
CA ASP A 338 -28.44 2.29 5.54
C ASP A 338 -29.49 1.48 6.31
N LEU A 339 -30.11 2.13 7.28
CA LEU A 339 -31.18 1.55 8.12
C LEU A 339 -32.59 1.75 7.54
N LYS A 340 -32.70 2.54 6.47
CA LYS A 340 -33.98 2.80 5.81
C LYS A 340 -34.31 1.64 4.87
N ALA A 341 -35.15 0.74 5.31
CA ALA A 341 -35.71 -0.35 4.50
C ALA A 341 -37.23 -0.28 4.55
#